data_93fba8d3c2909f6f8577cf750677e70e
#
_entry.id   93fba8d3c2909f6f8577cf750677e70e
#
_cell.length_a   1.000
_cell.length_b   1.000
_cell.length_c   1.000
_cell.angle_alpha   90.00
_cell.angle_beta   90.00
_cell.angle_gamma   90.00
#
_symmetry.space_group_name_H-M   'P 1'
#
loop_
_entity.id
_entity.type
_entity.pdbx_description
1 polymer ?
#
loop_
_entity_poly.entity_id
_entity_poly.type
_entity_poly.pdbx_seq_one_letter_code
_entity_poly.pdbx_strand_id
1 'polypeptide(L)'
;MAELVNVNGTIVERAKAFVSVFDHGFMFGEGVYETIRTYNRQPFLFDRHMCRLRASAKQINLPCPYTDEDVLSRIIMTMEAAVKSGEAYIRLLLTRGEGDITYDPRACPSSSLMIIVKPHLSIPSKVEENGVMVSLSTVMRNHPDSVNPAIKSNNLLNNALAMQQALKNGAYEALMCNYKGDLVECAMSNFFIVQNGIAVTPPLRDGLLEGVTRNFVFEVGNEIGIQVHEASLRPGDLNTATEAFLTSTTREIVPIVKVDQYTIGTGQPGPVTKSLLLGLRKKAEVLSQP
;
A
#
# COMPACT_ATOMS: atom_id res chain seq x y z
N MET A 1 -20.76 4.16 -13.32
CA MET A 1 -19.92 4.94 -12.36
C MET A 1 -18.65 5.33 -13.09
N ALA A 2 -18.29 6.61 -13.08
CA ALA A 2 -17.17 7.12 -13.86
C ALA A 2 -15.90 7.11 -13.00
N GLU A 3 -14.77 6.76 -13.61
CA GLU A 3 -13.45 7.07 -13.05
C GLU A 3 -13.15 8.53 -13.39
N LEU A 4 -13.00 9.38 -12.39
CA LEU A 4 -12.64 10.78 -12.55
C LEU A 4 -11.26 11.05 -11.94
N VAL A 5 -10.58 12.01 -12.51
CA VAL A 5 -9.25 12.43 -12.09
C VAL A 5 -9.25 13.94 -11.87
N ASN A 6 -8.79 14.36 -10.70
CA ASN A 6 -8.44 15.75 -10.45
C ASN A 6 -6.98 15.95 -10.88
N VAL A 7 -6.74 16.74 -11.90
CA VAL A 7 -5.42 17.09 -12.40
C VAL A 7 -5.17 18.55 -12.02
N ASN A 8 -4.30 18.79 -11.04
CA ASN A 8 -3.94 20.14 -10.56
C ASN A 8 -5.14 21.04 -10.23
N GLY A 9 -6.22 20.44 -9.66
CA GLY A 9 -7.44 21.16 -9.28
C GLY A 9 -8.60 21.05 -10.28
N THR A 10 -8.36 20.59 -11.50
CA THR A 10 -9.39 20.42 -12.52
C THR A 10 -9.86 18.96 -12.57
N ILE A 11 -11.17 18.72 -12.39
CA ILE A 11 -11.77 17.39 -12.48
C ILE A 11 -12.07 17.07 -13.94
N VAL A 12 -11.52 15.95 -14.42
CA VAL A 12 -11.67 15.47 -15.80
C VAL A 12 -12.04 13.98 -15.82
N GLU A 13 -12.64 13.54 -16.91
CA GLU A 13 -12.83 12.12 -17.19
C GLU A 13 -11.50 11.41 -17.45
N ARG A 14 -11.44 10.11 -17.17
CA ARG A 14 -10.26 9.27 -17.39
C ARG A 14 -9.63 9.46 -18.78
N ALA A 15 -10.45 9.54 -19.82
CA ALA A 15 -9.99 9.71 -21.20
C ALA A 15 -9.35 11.09 -21.50
N LYS A 16 -9.54 12.06 -20.60
CA LYS A 16 -9.00 13.42 -20.68
C LYS A 16 -7.93 13.71 -19.61
N ALA A 17 -7.58 12.73 -18.81
CA ALA A 17 -6.55 12.86 -17.78
C ALA A 17 -5.17 12.58 -18.39
N PHE A 18 -4.48 13.62 -18.78
CA PHE A 18 -3.16 13.54 -19.39
C PHE A 18 -2.09 14.15 -18.47
N VAL A 19 -0.90 13.61 -18.54
CA VAL A 19 0.32 14.12 -17.93
C VAL A 19 1.31 14.37 -19.06
N SER A 20 2.05 15.46 -18.96
CA SER A 20 3.08 15.80 -19.95
C SER A 20 4.15 14.70 -20.00
N VAL A 21 4.67 14.42 -21.18
CA VAL A 21 5.85 13.53 -21.36
C VAL A 21 7.11 14.12 -20.72
N PHE A 22 7.13 15.43 -20.44
CA PHE A 22 8.21 16.13 -19.76
C PHE A 22 8.01 16.20 -18.23
N ASP A 23 6.97 15.60 -17.68
CA ASP A 23 6.83 15.45 -16.22
C ASP A 23 7.92 14.50 -15.71
N HIS A 24 8.73 14.95 -14.75
CA HIS A 24 9.82 14.15 -14.17
C HIS A 24 9.32 12.91 -13.43
N GLY A 25 8.07 12.91 -12.95
CA GLY A 25 7.43 11.71 -12.43
C GLY A 25 7.24 10.63 -13.50
N PHE A 26 6.99 11.02 -14.76
CA PHE A 26 6.92 10.11 -15.90
C PHE A 26 8.32 9.73 -16.41
N MET A 27 9.21 10.71 -16.62
CA MET A 27 10.54 10.45 -17.21
C MET A 27 11.49 9.71 -16.26
N PHE A 28 11.50 10.09 -14.98
CA PHE A 28 12.52 9.65 -14.02
C PHE A 28 11.95 8.91 -12.80
N GLY A 29 10.62 8.83 -12.68
CA GLY A 29 9.97 8.28 -11.49
C GLY A 29 10.06 9.20 -10.28
N GLU A 30 10.34 10.50 -10.47
CA GLU A 30 10.42 11.50 -9.41
C GLU A 30 9.04 11.92 -8.93
N GLY A 31 8.47 11.08 -8.11
CA GLY A 31 7.17 11.30 -7.52
C GLY A 31 6.90 10.34 -6.36
N VAL A 32 5.92 10.71 -5.57
CA VAL A 32 5.42 9.92 -4.45
C VAL A 32 3.92 9.75 -4.57
N TYR A 33 3.37 8.70 -3.95
CA TYR A 33 1.95 8.46 -4.03
C TYR A 33 1.36 7.95 -2.74
N GLU A 34 0.04 8.10 -2.62
CA GLU A 34 -0.74 7.44 -1.60
C GLU A 34 -1.93 6.70 -2.21
N THR A 35 -2.40 5.70 -1.50
CA THR A 35 -3.64 5.01 -1.81
C THR A 35 -4.48 4.98 -0.56
N ILE A 36 -5.67 5.55 -0.63
CA ILE A 36 -6.63 5.66 0.45
C ILE A 36 -7.93 4.97 0.01
N ARG A 37 -8.63 4.35 0.92
CA ARG A 37 -10.02 3.93 0.72
C ARG A 37 -10.92 4.72 1.67
N THR A 38 -12.20 4.71 1.39
CA THR A 38 -13.18 5.22 2.33
C THR A 38 -13.82 4.09 3.15
N TYR A 39 -14.30 4.45 4.34
CA TYR A 39 -15.34 3.75 5.11
C TYR A 39 -16.41 4.78 5.45
N ASN A 40 -17.66 4.42 5.30
CA ASN A 40 -18.80 5.38 5.44
C ASN A 40 -18.57 6.66 4.60
N ARG A 41 -17.96 6.52 3.43
CA ARG A 41 -17.59 7.61 2.51
C ARG A 41 -16.59 8.63 3.10
N GLN A 42 -15.96 8.34 4.24
CA GLN A 42 -14.89 9.15 4.80
C GLN A 42 -13.52 8.57 4.40
N PRO A 43 -12.56 9.39 3.89
CA PRO A 43 -11.21 8.93 3.61
C PRO A 43 -10.56 8.38 4.90
N PHE A 44 -10.31 7.07 4.93
CA PHE A 44 -9.89 6.38 6.14
C PHE A 44 -8.42 6.66 6.48
N LEU A 45 -8.16 7.05 7.72
CA LEU A 45 -6.82 7.39 8.25
C LEU A 45 -6.09 8.42 7.37
N PHE A 46 -6.83 9.39 6.84
CA PHE A 46 -6.34 10.42 5.93
C PHE A 46 -5.07 11.09 6.45
N ASP A 47 -5.05 11.52 7.70
CA ASP A 47 -3.91 12.23 8.30
C ASP A 47 -2.63 11.38 8.29
N ARG A 48 -2.75 10.05 8.54
CA ARG A 48 -1.61 9.13 8.50
C ARG A 48 -1.06 8.96 7.08
N HIS A 49 -1.94 8.92 6.09
CA HIS A 49 -1.56 8.88 4.68
C HIS A 49 -0.87 10.17 4.26
N MET A 50 -1.38 11.34 4.67
CA MET A 50 -0.76 12.62 4.37
C MET A 50 0.60 12.79 5.06
N CYS A 51 0.71 12.36 6.31
CA CYS A 51 1.99 12.33 7.03
C CYS A 51 3.05 11.51 6.26
N ARG A 52 2.68 10.31 5.79
CA ARG A 52 3.59 9.45 5.01
C ARG A 52 3.88 10.01 3.62
N LEU A 53 2.91 10.63 2.94
CA LEU A 53 3.13 11.31 1.66
C LEU A 53 4.20 12.40 1.80
N ARG A 54 4.06 13.26 2.83
CA ARG A 54 5.01 14.35 3.13
C ARG A 54 6.37 13.82 3.53
N ALA A 55 6.43 12.77 4.35
CA ALA A 55 7.68 12.12 4.73
C ALA A 55 8.40 11.53 3.50
N SER A 56 7.66 10.90 2.59
CA SER A 56 8.20 10.37 1.33
C SER A 56 8.68 11.49 0.40
N ALA A 57 7.89 12.55 0.22
CA ALA A 57 8.24 13.72 -0.58
C ALA A 57 9.51 14.40 -0.06
N LYS A 58 9.63 14.57 1.27
CA LYS A 58 10.80 15.15 1.92
C LYS A 58 12.07 14.35 1.61
N GLN A 59 12.01 13.01 1.61
CA GLN A 59 13.18 12.17 1.35
C GLN A 59 13.73 12.30 -0.08
N ILE A 60 12.91 12.72 -1.04
CA ILE A 60 13.34 12.98 -2.42
C ILE A 60 13.40 14.50 -2.74
N ASN A 61 13.39 15.35 -1.72
CA ASN A 61 13.37 16.82 -1.87
C ASN A 61 12.29 17.30 -2.85
N LEU A 62 11.10 16.70 -2.80
CA LEU A 62 9.95 17.06 -3.64
C LEU A 62 9.07 18.06 -2.89
N PRO A 63 8.87 19.29 -3.41
CA PRO A 63 7.96 20.25 -2.81
C PRO A 63 6.51 19.74 -2.80
N CYS A 64 5.85 19.87 -1.66
CA CYS A 64 4.42 19.59 -1.50
C CYS A 64 3.73 20.86 -1.01
N PRO A 65 3.35 21.79 -1.92
CA PRO A 65 2.84 23.11 -1.56
C PRO A 65 1.36 23.08 -1.10
N TYR A 66 0.71 21.93 -1.18
CA TYR A 66 -0.70 21.77 -0.82
C TYR A 66 -0.86 21.52 0.68
N THR A 67 -1.82 22.19 1.33
CA THR A 67 -2.19 21.85 2.71
C THR A 67 -3.01 20.55 2.74
N ASP A 68 -3.19 19.96 3.92
CA ASP A 68 -3.98 18.73 4.05
C ASP A 68 -5.46 19.04 3.77
N GLU A 69 -5.94 20.24 4.14
CA GLU A 69 -7.29 20.72 3.85
C GLU A 69 -7.51 20.89 2.34
N ASP A 70 -6.53 21.45 1.59
CA ASP A 70 -6.60 21.55 0.13
C ASP A 70 -6.73 20.18 -0.53
N VAL A 71 -5.90 19.21 -0.10
CA VAL A 71 -5.92 17.85 -0.64
C VAL A 71 -7.23 17.17 -0.30
N LEU A 72 -7.72 17.27 0.93
CA LEU A 72 -8.99 16.68 1.37
C LEU A 72 -10.17 17.25 0.60
N SER A 73 -10.21 18.58 0.43
CA SER A 73 -11.26 19.26 -0.35
C SER A 73 -11.30 18.74 -1.79
N ARG A 74 -10.14 18.62 -2.46
CA ARG A 74 -10.04 18.08 -3.81
C ARG A 74 -10.48 16.61 -3.89
N ILE A 75 -10.13 15.79 -2.89
CA ILE A 75 -10.59 14.40 -2.78
C ILE A 75 -12.10 14.35 -2.70
N ILE A 76 -12.72 15.10 -1.77
CA ILE A 76 -14.17 15.10 -1.55
C ILE A 76 -14.91 15.53 -2.81
N MET A 77 -14.52 16.67 -3.41
CA MET A 77 -15.14 17.16 -4.65
C MET A 77 -15.06 16.12 -5.79
N THR A 78 -13.89 15.48 -5.94
CA THR A 78 -13.71 14.47 -7.00
C THR A 78 -14.50 13.20 -6.69
N MET A 79 -14.58 12.80 -5.42
CA MET A 79 -15.33 11.64 -4.96
C MET A 79 -16.85 11.84 -5.15
N GLU A 80 -17.38 12.99 -4.79
CA GLU A 80 -18.81 13.32 -4.99
C GLU A 80 -19.21 13.29 -6.47
N ALA A 81 -18.30 13.73 -7.33
CA ALA A 81 -18.50 13.67 -8.78
C ALA A 81 -18.43 12.24 -9.34
N ALA A 82 -17.46 11.42 -8.87
CA ALA A 82 -17.12 10.10 -9.43
C ALA A 82 -18.00 8.97 -8.86
N VAL A 83 -18.19 8.94 -7.53
CA VAL A 83 -18.76 7.82 -6.77
C VAL A 83 -20.06 8.24 -6.10
N LYS A 84 -21.20 7.94 -6.73
CA LYS A 84 -22.53 8.33 -6.24
C LYS A 84 -23.00 7.54 -5.01
N SER A 85 -22.52 6.29 -4.86
CA SER A 85 -22.85 5.43 -3.73
C SER A 85 -21.75 4.41 -3.48
N GLY A 86 -21.66 3.92 -2.24
CA GLY A 86 -20.64 2.97 -1.82
C GLY A 86 -19.28 3.63 -1.56
N GLU A 87 -18.28 2.79 -1.39
CA GLU A 87 -16.94 3.23 -1.00
C GLU A 87 -16.08 3.63 -2.20
N ALA A 88 -15.11 4.51 -1.95
CA ALA A 88 -14.18 5.00 -2.96
C ALA A 88 -12.76 4.45 -2.77
N TYR A 89 -12.11 4.20 -3.89
CA TYR A 89 -10.67 4.08 -4.02
C TYR A 89 -10.13 5.44 -4.44
N ILE A 90 -9.11 5.92 -3.75
CA ILE A 90 -8.48 7.21 -3.97
C ILE A 90 -6.98 6.98 -4.12
N ARG A 91 -6.39 7.47 -5.22
CA ARG A 91 -4.94 7.46 -5.42
C ARG A 91 -4.45 8.88 -5.62
N LEU A 92 -3.58 9.33 -4.73
CA LEU A 92 -2.85 10.57 -4.83
C LEU A 92 -1.52 10.31 -5.51
N LEU A 93 -1.15 11.15 -6.45
CA LEU A 93 0.14 11.14 -7.14
C LEU A 93 0.70 12.56 -7.09
N LEU A 94 1.81 12.74 -6.41
CA LEU A 94 2.55 14.00 -6.37
C LEU A 94 3.85 13.80 -7.14
N THR A 95 4.01 14.49 -8.26
CA THR A 95 5.24 14.44 -9.07
C THR A 95 6.01 15.75 -8.97
N ARG A 96 7.26 15.73 -9.39
CA ARG A 96 8.06 16.96 -9.47
C ARG A 96 7.49 17.96 -10.46
N GLY A 97 6.69 17.51 -11.44
CA GLY A 97 6.11 18.33 -12.50
C GLY A 97 6.98 18.40 -13.74
N GLU A 98 6.57 19.29 -14.66
CA GLU A 98 7.23 19.47 -15.94
C GLU A 98 8.53 20.24 -15.83
N GLY A 99 9.55 19.85 -16.58
CA GLY A 99 10.83 20.50 -16.66
C GLY A 99 11.70 20.03 -17.82
N ASP A 100 12.88 20.62 -17.96
CA ASP A 100 13.88 20.19 -18.92
C ASP A 100 14.42 18.79 -18.61
N ILE A 101 14.98 18.10 -19.61
CA ILE A 101 15.56 16.76 -19.46
C ILE A 101 16.89 16.85 -18.69
N THR A 102 16.81 16.92 -17.38
CA THR A 102 17.95 17.00 -16.46
C THR A 102 17.57 16.42 -15.10
N TYR A 103 18.55 16.02 -14.29
CA TYR A 103 18.35 15.64 -12.89
C TYR A 103 18.42 16.83 -11.92
N ASP A 104 18.56 18.05 -12.43
CA ASP A 104 18.49 19.25 -11.59
C ASP A 104 17.03 19.54 -11.20
N PRO A 105 16.67 19.43 -9.90
CA PRO A 105 15.29 19.61 -9.47
C PRO A 105 14.77 21.04 -9.71
N ARG A 106 15.66 22.03 -9.94
CA ARG A 106 15.30 23.41 -10.23
C ARG A 106 14.71 23.60 -11.63
N ALA A 107 14.87 22.60 -12.51
CA ALA A 107 14.28 22.60 -13.85
C ALA A 107 12.74 22.47 -13.82
N CYS A 108 12.17 22.02 -12.71
CA CYS A 108 10.72 21.89 -12.54
C CYS A 108 10.21 23.02 -11.61
N PRO A 109 9.57 24.06 -12.15
CA PRO A 109 9.16 25.22 -11.36
C PRO A 109 8.01 24.92 -10.40
N SER A 110 7.22 23.90 -10.64
CA SER A 110 6.07 23.51 -9.81
C SER A 110 5.81 22.00 -9.84
N SER A 111 5.47 21.45 -8.68
CA SER A 111 5.01 20.05 -8.58
C SER A 111 3.59 19.90 -9.12
N SER A 112 3.26 18.68 -9.59
CA SER A 112 1.92 18.33 -10.06
C SER A 112 1.24 17.36 -9.09
N LEU A 113 -0.04 17.62 -8.79
CA LEU A 113 -0.87 16.76 -7.94
C LEU A 113 -2.03 16.19 -8.76
N MET A 114 -2.08 14.85 -8.89
CA MET A 114 -3.18 14.12 -9.50
C MET A 114 -3.90 13.29 -8.45
N ILE A 115 -5.23 13.30 -8.48
CA ILE A 115 -6.07 12.52 -7.57
C ILE A 115 -7.02 11.67 -8.42
N ILE A 116 -6.78 10.36 -8.48
CA ILE A 116 -7.65 9.41 -9.17
C ILE A 116 -8.69 8.91 -8.18
N VAL A 117 -9.96 9.04 -8.53
CA VAL A 117 -11.07 8.51 -7.72
C VAL A 117 -11.93 7.57 -8.55
N LYS A 118 -12.19 6.40 -8.00
CA LYS A 118 -13.08 5.40 -8.59
C LYS A 118 -13.79 4.60 -7.49
N PRO A 119 -14.86 3.85 -7.84
CA PRO A 119 -15.47 2.93 -6.88
C PRO A 119 -14.46 1.95 -6.32
N HIS A 120 -14.49 1.75 -5.01
CA HIS A 120 -13.72 0.70 -4.36
C HIS A 120 -14.39 -0.65 -4.58
N LEU A 121 -13.60 -1.62 -5.00
CA LEU A 121 -14.05 -3.00 -5.12
C LEU A 121 -13.47 -3.79 -3.95
N SER A 122 -14.34 -4.33 -3.10
CA SER A 122 -13.94 -5.25 -2.04
C SER A 122 -13.30 -6.50 -2.64
N ILE A 123 -12.40 -7.12 -1.89
CA ILE A 123 -11.86 -8.42 -2.29
C ILE A 123 -12.99 -9.46 -2.36
N PRO A 124 -12.92 -10.41 -3.31
CA PRO A 124 -13.92 -11.48 -3.36
C PRO A 124 -13.95 -12.29 -2.06
N SER A 125 -15.13 -12.66 -1.57
CA SER A 125 -15.30 -13.47 -0.34
C SER A 125 -14.47 -14.75 -0.35
N LYS A 126 -14.35 -15.39 -1.52
CA LYS A 126 -13.50 -16.57 -1.70
C LYS A 126 -12.04 -16.36 -1.31
N VAL A 127 -11.51 -15.14 -1.43
CA VAL A 127 -10.14 -14.80 -1.02
C VAL A 127 -10.04 -14.77 0.51
N GLU A 128 -11.06 -14.27 1.20
CA GLU A 128 -11.10 -14.29 2.67
C GLU A 128 -11.33 -15.71 3.22
N GLU A 129 -12.20 -16.48 2.56
CA GLU A 129 -12.59 -17.82 2.98
C GLU A 129 -11.49 -18.86 2.75
N ASN A 130 -10.81 -18.80 1.61
CA ASN A 130 -9.84 -19.82 1.19
C ASN A 130 -8.38 -19.37 1.35
N GLY A 131 -8.14 -18.09 1.52
CA GLY A 131 -6.80 -17.51 1.50
C GLY A 131 -6.17 -17.51 0.11
N VAL A 132 -4.93 -17.06 0.03
CA VAL A 132 -4.18 -16.95 -1.23
C VAL A 132 -2.83 -17.67 -1.15
N MET A 133 -2.30 -18.00 -2.32
CA MET A 133 -0.90 -18.38 -2.48
C MET A 133 -0.07 -17.14 -2.87
N VAL A 134 1.07 -16.93 -2.23
CA VAL A 134 2.09 -15.98 -2.66
C VAL A 134 3.33 -16.71 -3.12
N SER A 135 4.14 -16.08 -3.97
CA SER A 135 5.39 -16.66 -4.47
C SER A 135 6.58 -15.88 -3.92
N LEU A 136 7.58 -16.59 -3.39
CA LEU A 136 8.84 -15.98 -2.96
C LEU A 136 9.60 -15.51 -4.21
N SER A 137 9.80 -14.21 -4.30
CA SER A 137 10.45 -13.60 -5.46
C SER A 137 11.97 -13.74 -5.42
N THR A 138 12.58 -13.99 -6.58
CA THR A 138 14.04 -13.85 -6.76
C THR A 138 14.46 -12.39 -6.96
N VAL A 139 13.50 -11.49 -7.24
CA VAL A 139 13.74 -10.04 -7.27
C VAL A 139 13.80 -9.55 -5.83
N MET A 140 15.00 -9.12 -5.41
CA MET A 140 15.20 -8.54 -4.08
C MET A 140 14.52 -7.19 -3.96
N ARG A 141 14.04 -6.87 -2.76
CA ARG A 141 13.60 -5.52 -2.42
C ARG A 141 14.77 -4.54 -2.50
N ASN A 142 14.52 -3.33 -2.97
CA ASN A 142 15.55 -2.30 -3.08
C ASN A 142 16.34 -2.14 -1.78
N HIS A 143 17.64 -1.94 -1.91
CA HIS A 143 18.49 -1.64 -0.76
C HIS A 143 18.14 -0.25 -0.19
N PRO A 144 18.05 -0.07 1.14
CA PRO A 144 17.74 1.23 1.74
C PRO A 144 18.69 2.36 1.33
N ASP A 145 19.98 2.05 1.10
CA ASP A 145 20.99 3.02 0.66
C ASP A 145 21.00 3.27 -0.86
N SER A 146 20.10 2.60 -1.61
CA SER A 146 19.89 2.84 -3.05
C SER A 146 18.60 3.62 -3.25
N VAL A 147 17.49 2.93 -3.49
CA VAL A 147 16.16 3.53 -3.53
C VAL A 147 15.40 3.06 -2.29
N ASN A 148 15.39 3.88 -1.24
CA ASN A 148 14.87 3.49 0.07
C ASN A 148 13.41 3.02 -0.01
N PRO A 149 13.09 1.75 0.35
CA PRO A 149 11.73 1.23 0.34
C PRO A 149 10.74 1.97 1.25
N ALA A 150 11.24 2.69 2.25
CA ALA A 150 10.40 3.54 3.11
C ALA A 150 9.78 4.73 2.36
N ILE A 151 10.34 5.12 1.20
CA ILE A 151 9.76 6.13 0.32
C ILE A 151 8.64 5.48 -0.49
N LYS A 152 7.40 5.96 -0.35
CA LYS A 152 6.30 5.52 -1.19
C LYS A 152 6.35 6.21 -2.56
N SER A 153 7.39 5.85 -3.32
CA SER A 153 7.77 6.45 -4.59
C SER A 153 6.99 5.87 -5.77
N ASN A 154 6.83 6.66 -6.83
CA ASN A 154 6.31 6.21 -8.12
C ASN A 154 7.28 5.29 -8.88
N ASN A 155 8.53 5.15 -8.42
CA ASN A 155 9.51 4.24 -8.99
C ASN A 155 9.22 2.80 -8.53
N LEU A 156 8.25 2.17 -9.18
CA LEU A 156 7.70 0.85 -8.80
C LEU A 156 8.20 -0.30 -9.66
N LEU A 157 9.26 -0.11 -10.46
CA LEU A 157 9.77 -1.16 -11.35
C LEU A 157 10.21 -2.41 -10.57
N ASN A 158 10.85 -2.23 -9.42
CA ASN A 158 11.23 -3.35 -8.54
C ASN A 158 10.00 -4.19 -8.14
N ASN A 159 8.94 -3.53 -7.68
CA ASN A 159 7.67 -4.18 -7.29
C ASN A 159 6.98 -4.83 -8.50
N ALA A 160 6.98 -4.17 -9.67
CA ALA A 160 6.36 -4.68 -10.88
C ALA A 160 7.06 -5.95 -11.40
N LEU A 161 8.39 -6.00 -11.36
CA LEU A 161 9.17 -7.18 -11.75
C LEU A 161 8.88 -8.36 -10.83
N ALA A 162 8.86 -8.15 -9.51
CA ALA A 162 8.50 -9.18 -8.54
C ALA A 162 7.07 -9.68 -8.78
N MET A 163 6.12 -8.78 -9.00
CA MET A 163 4.72 -9.14 -9.27
C MET A 163 4.57 -9.94 -10.57
N GLN A 164 5.27 -9.57 -11.64
CA GLN A 164 5.26 -10.33 -12.89
C GLN A 164 5.76 -11.76 -12.70
N GLN A 165 6.79 -11.96 -11.86
CA GLN A 165 7.28 -13.30 -11.52
C GLN A 165 6.22 -14.11 -10.76
N ALA A 166 5.58 -13.51 -9.75
CA ALA A 166 4.53 -14.17 -8.98
C ALA A 166 3.34 -14.60 -9.87
N LEU A 167 2.91 -13.72 -10.77
CA LEU A 167 1.81 -14.04 -11.71
C LEU A 167 2.16 -15.19 -12.65
N LYS A 168 3.40 -15.30 -13.12
CA LYS A 168 3.86 -16.45 -13.92
C LYS A 168 3.78 -17.77 -13.13
N ASN A 169 3.97 -17.69 -11.81
CA ASN A 169 3.85 -18.85 -10.90
C ASN A 169 2.40 -19.12 -10.45
N GLY A 170 1.42 -18.37 -10.97
CA GLY A 170 0.01 -18.49 -10.58
C GLY A 170 -0.29 -17.96 -9.16
N ALA A 171 0.61 -17.17 -8.59
CA ALA A 171 0.46 -16.61 -7.26
C ALA A 171 -0.32 -15.30 -7.25
N TYR A 172 -0.96 -15.00 -6.13
CA TYR A 172 -1.73 -13.76 -5.91
C TYR A 172 -0.83 -12.53 -5.81
N GLU A 173 0.34 -12.69 -5.17
CA GLU A 173 1.34 -11.62 -4.98
C GLU A 173 2.74 -12.21 -4.77
N ALA A 174 3.78 -11.38 -4.95
CA ALA A 174 5.16 -11.74 -4.66
C ALA A 174 5.52 -11.38 -3.21
N LEU A 175 6.12 -12.30 -2.48
CA LEU A 175 6.82 -12.05 -1.22
C LEU A 175 8.30 -11.81 -1.52
N MET A 176 8.87 -10.73 -1.00
CA MET A 176 10.21 -10.27 -1.33
C MET A 176 11.15 -10.39 -0.13
N CYS A 177 12.43 -10.68 -0.43
CA CYS A 177 13.50 -10.61 0.55
C CYS A 177 14.34 -9.34 0.37
N ASN A 178 14.99 -8.91 1.45
CA ASN A 178 16.03 -7.90 1.40
C ASN A 178 17.38 -8.52 0.95
N TYR A 179 18.43 -7.69 0.89
CA TYR A 179 19.77 -8.09 0.49
C TYR A 179 20.45 -9.08 1.46
N LYS A 180 19.92 -9.26 2.69
CA LYS A 180 20.38 -10.26 3.67
C LYS A 180 19.65 -11.60 3.53
N GLY A 181 18.65 -11.68 2.67
CA GLY A 181 17.77 -12.84 2.52
C GLY A 181 16.66 -12.91 3.56
N ASP A 182 16.42 -11.85 4.33
CA ASP A 182 15.28 -11.78 5.25
C ASP A 182 14.02 -11.40 4.50
N LEU A 183 12.89 -12.02 4.85
CA LEU A 183 11.57 -11.66 4.35
C LEU A 183 11.21 -10.25 4.81
N VAL A 184 10.69 -9.40 3.92
CA VAL A 184 10.38 -8.01 4.28
C VAL A 184 8.93 -7.64 4.03
N GLU A 185 8.46 -7.68 2.82
CA GLU A 185 7.10 -7.31 2.44
C GLU A 185 6.71 -7.96 1.12
N CYS A 186 5.44 -7.92 0.78
CA CYS A 186 4.99 -8.29 -0.55
C CYS A 186 5.12 -7.12 -1.54
N ALA A 187 4.94 -7.38 -2.83
CA ALA A 187 5.09 -6.36 -3.87
C ALA A 187 4.17 -5.14 -3.69
N MET A 188 3.00 -5.30 -3.07
CA MET A 188 2.01 -4.24 -2.87
C MET A 188 1.47 -4.16 -1.44
N SER A 189 1.99 -4.97 -0.50
CA SER A 189 1.45 -5.12 0.85
C SER A 189 2.53 -5.51 1.86
N ASN A 190 2.30 -5.24 3.15
CA ASN A 190 3.16 -5.73 4.21
C ASN A 190 2.81 -7.19 4.55
N PHE A 191 3.78 -7.91 5.11
CA PHE A 191 3.72 -9.33 5.38
C PHE A 191 3.75 -9.61 6.88
N PHE A 192 2.97 -10.60 7.30
CA PHE A 192 2.91 -11.10 8.67
C PHE A 192 2.88 -12.62 8.68
N ILE A 193 3.46 -13.22 9.71
CA ILE A 193 3.21 -14.61 10.11
C ILE A 193 2.60 -14.66 11.50
N VAL A 194 2.01 -15.79 11.86
CA VAL A 194 1.57 -16.07 13.23
C VAL A 194 2.36 -17.26 13.76
N GLN A 195 2.97 -17.08 14.92
CA GLN A 195 3.69 -18.13 15.66
C GLN A 195 3.24 -18.08 17.12
N ASN A 196 2.86 -19.23 17.68
CA ASN A 196 2.38 -19.34 19.09
C ASN A 196 1.26 -18.34 19.43
N GLY A 197 0.37 -18.04 18.48
CA GLY A 197 -0.74 -17.09 18.67
C GLY A 197 -0.34 -15.61 18.57
N ILE A 198 0.93 -15.30 18.32
CA ILE A 198 1.46 -13.95 18.19
C ILE A 198 1.63 -13.63 16.69
N ALA A 199 1.13 -12.48 16.25
CA ALA A 199 1.37 -11.98 14.90
C ALA A 199 2.74 -11.29 14.84
N VAL A 200 3.59 -11.68 13.88
CA VAL A 200 4.95 -11.16 13.74
C VAL A 200 5.13 -10.57 12.34
N THR A 201 5.69 -9.38 12.26
CA THR A 201 6.00 -8.68 10.99
C THR A 201 7.45 -8.19 11.00
N PRO A 202 8.11 -8.12 9.83
CA PRO A 202 9.45 -7.57 9.76
C PRO A 202 9.52 -6.11 10.24
N PRO A 203 10.60 -5.72 10.94
CA PRO A 203 10.80 -4.34 11.39
C PRO A 203 11.23 -3.43 10.24
N LEU A 204 10.95 -2.14 10.36
CA LEU A 204 11.25 -1.15 9.31
C LEU A 204 12.73 -1.09 8.92
N ARG A 205 13.64 -1.37 9.87
CA ARG A 205 15.09 -1.43 9.62
C ARG A 205 15.50 -2.52 8.61
N ASP A 206 14.65 -3.49 8.35
CA ASP A 206 14.91 -4.56 7.36
C ASP A 206 14.65 -4.11 5.92
N GLY A 207 14.13 -2.88 5.71
CA GLY A 207 13.97 -2.26 4.40
C GLY A 207 12.61 -2.56 3.77
N LEU A 208 11.55 -2.11 4.39
CA LEU A 208 10.18 -2.19 3.90
C LEU A 208 9.45 -0.85 4.05
N LEU A 209 8.28 -0.76 3.42
CA LEU A 209 7.41 0.40 3.58
C LEU A 209 6.69 0.34 4.92
N GLU A 210 6.67 1.47 5.64
CA GLU A 210 5.84 1.65 6.82
C GLU A 210 4.36 1.73 6.42
N GLY A 211 3.66 0.60 6.45
CA GLY A 211 2.26 0.51 6.03
C GLY A 211 1.31 1.14 7.04
N VAL A 212 0.40 2.01 6.59
CA VAL A 212 -0.66 2.56 7.45
C VAL A 212 -1.53 1.43 8.02
N THR A 213 -1.93 0.47 7.17
CA THR A 213 -2.68 -0.71 7.63
C THR A 213 -1.83 -1.62 8.52
N ARG A 214 -0.52 -1.80 8.20
CA ARG A 214 0.40 -2.53 9.07
C ARG A 214 0.41 -1.95 10.49
N ASN A 215 0.56 -0.65 10.62
CA ASN A 215 0.56 0.02 11.92
C ASN A 215 -0.80 -0.07 12.61
N PHE A 216 -1.89 -0.01 11.84
CA PHE A 216 -3.23 -0.17 12.38
C PHE A 216 -3.50 -1.57 12.94
N VAL A 217 -2.86 -2.62 12.40
CA VAL A 217 -2.93 -3.99 12.97
C VAL A 217 -2.36 -4.07 14.38
N PHE A 218 -1.31 -3.31 14.73
CA PHE A 218 -0.81 -3.25 16.11
C PHE A 218 -1.84 -2.68 17.07
N GLU A 219 -2.53 -1.63 16.67
CA GLU A 219 -3.59 -1.01 17.49
C GLU A 219 -4.79 -1.95 17.67
N VAL A 220 -5.21 -2.58 16.56
CA VAL A 220 -6.31 -3.57 16.58
C VAL A 220 -5.93 -4.76 17.48
N GLY A 221 -4.72 -5.30 17.30
CA GLY A 221 -4.23 -6.41 18.12
C GLY A 221 -4.26 -6.09 19.61
N ASN A 222 -3.78 -4.90 19.99
CA ASN A 222 -3.80 -4.44 21.37
C ASN A 222 -5.24 -4.36 21.95
N GLU A 223 -6.21 -3.89 21.16
CA GLU A 223 -7.61 -3.77 21.60
C GLU A 223 -8.32 -5.12 21.77
N ILE A 224 -7.99 -6.11 20.92
CA ILE A 224 -8.65 -7.44 20.98
C ILE A 224 -7.81 -8.50 21.71
N GLY A 225 -6.68 -8.09 22.32
CA GLY A 225 -5.83 -8.97 23.13
C GLY A 225 -4.94 -9.92 22.31
N ILE A 226 -4.69 -9.62 21.01
CA ILE A 226 -3.74 -10.35 20.18
C ILE A 226 -2.41 -9.60 20.14
N GLN A 227 -1.34 -10.24 20.59
CA GLN A 227 -0.01 -9.64 20.54
C GLN A 227 0.47 -9.53 19.09
N VAL A 228 1.05 -8.36 18.75
CA VAL A 228 1.66 -8.07 17.45
C VAL A 228 3.07 -7.56 17.71
N HIS A 229 4.08 -8.23 17.13
CA HIS A 229 5.48 -7.91 17.38
C HIS A 229 6.23 -7.68 16.07
N GLU A 230 7.34 -6.96 16.16
CA GLU A 230 8.33 -6.86 15.10
C GLU A 230 9.50 -7.83 15.35
N ALA A 231 9.82 -8.65 14.36
CA ALA A 231 11.03 -9.46 14.31
C ALA A 231 11.47 -9.70 12.87
N SER A 232 12.78 -9.77 12.62
CA SER A 232 13.30 -10.16 11.32
C SER A 232 12.90 -11.61 11.03
N LEU A 233 12.38 -11.84 9.83
CA LEU A 233 11.86 -13.14 9.40
C LEU A 233 12.71 -13.70 8.26
N ARG A 234 12.91 -15.00 8.27
CA ARG A 234 13.61 -15.72 7.19
C ARG A 234 12.68 -16.71 6.48
N PRO A 235 12.99 -17.11 5.26
CA PRO A 235 12.19 -18.14 4.57
C PRO A 235 11.97 -19.43 5.39
N GLY A 236 12.92 -19.79 6.26
CA GLY A 236 12.79 -20.95 7.16
C GLY A 236 11.66 -20.83 8.19
N ASP A 237 11.31 -19.59 8.61
CA ASP A 237 10.25 -19.34 9.59
C ASP A 237 8.85 -19.69 9.05
N LEU A 238 8.71 -19.76 7.72
CA LEU A 238 7.47 -20.21 7.08
C LEU A 238 7.10 -21.64 7.44
N ASN A 239 8.08 -22.51 7.78
CA ASN A 239 7.83 -23.89 8.17
C ASN A 239 7.14 -24.01 9.54
N THR A 240 7.32 -23.03 10.40
CA THR A 240 6.78 -23.02 11.78
C THR A 240 5.63 -22.05 11.97
N ALA A 241 5.33 -21.27 10.93
CA ALA A 241 4.18 -20.36 10.93
C ALA A 241 2.87 -21.14 10.96
N THR A 242 2.00 -20.84 11.92
CA THR A 242 0.66 -21.43 12.00
C THR A 242 -0.34 -20.72 11.10
N GLU A 243 -0.12 -19.42 10.85
CA GLU A 243 -0.87 -18.58 9.92
C GLU A 243 0.08 -17.58 9.24
N ALA A 244 -0.33 -17.05 8.10
CA ALA A 244 0.30 -15.89 7.50
C ALA A 244 -0.77 -14.99 6.84
N PHE A 245 -0.46 -13.71 6.71
CA PHE A 245 -1.35 -12.77 6.03
C PHE A 245 -0.58 -11.57 5.48
N LEU A 246 -1.18 -10.92 4.50
CA LEU A 246 -0.72 -9.63 3.99
C LEU A 246 -1.69 -8.51 4.37
N THR A 247 -1.18 -7.27 4.42
CA THR A 247 -1.99 -6.09 4.76
C THR A 247 -1.79 -4.96 3.76
N SER A 248 -2.87 -4.35 3.33
CA SER A 248 -2.84 -3.11 2.54
C SER A 248 -4.13 -2.32 2.71
N THR A 249 -4.10 -1.04 2.41
CA THR A 249 -5.24 -0.12 2.57
C THR A 249 -6.50 -0.61 1.85
N THR A 250 -6.38 -1.11 0.62
CA THR A 250 -7.54 -1.49 -0.19
C THR A 250 -7.99 -2.93 0.01
N ARG A 251 -7.15 -3.78 0.58
CA ARG A 251 -7.43 -5.21 0.77
C ARG A 251 -7.52 -5.61 2.23
N GLU A 252 -7.32 -4.65 3.14
CA GLU A 252 -7.38 -4.89 4.58
C GLU A 252 -6.35 -5.95 5.00
N ILE A 253 -6.81 -7.11 5.45
CA ILE A 253 -6.01 -8.29 5.79
C ILE A 253 -6.44 -9.43 4.86
N VAL A 254 -5.48 -10.01 4.14
CA VAL A 254 -5.71 -11.17 3.26
C VAL A 254 -4.92 -12.37 3.79
N PRO A 255 -5.58 -13.47 4.12
CA PRO A 255 -4.90 -14.68 4.59
C PRO A 255 -4.00 -15.27 3.51
N ILE A 256 -2.79 -15.69 3.88
CA ILE A 256 -1.87 -16.47 3.05
C ILE A 256 -1.89 -17.89 3.57
N VAL A 257 -2.22 -18.84 2.69
CA VAL A 257 -2.28 -20.26 3.04
C VAL A 257 -1.14 -21.06 2.44
N LYS A 258 -0.39 -20.45 1.51
CA LYS A 258 0.73 -21.10 0.83
C LYS A 258 1.76 -20.08 0.36
N VAL A 259 3.04 -20.41 0.51
CA VAL A 259 4.18 -19.65 -0.06
C VAL A 259 4.99 -20.67 -0.88
N ASP A 260 4.90 -20.63 -2.21
CA ASP A 260 5.46 -21.62 -3.13
C ASP A 260 5.15 -23.09 -2.66
N GLN A 261 6.18 -23.84 -2.23
CA GLN A 261 6.02 -25.20 -1.70
C GLN A 261 5.61 -25.24 -0.23
N TYR A 262 5.72 -24.14 0.52
CA TYR A 262 5.40 -24.10 1.94
C TYR A 262 3.90 -23.94 2.16
N THR A 263 3.25 -24.98 2.70
CA THR A 263 1.89 -24.85 3.20
C THR A 263 1.93 -24.20 4.58
N ILE A 264 1.21 -23.10 4.76
CA ILE A 264 1.18 -22.38 6.02
C ILE A 264 0.13 -23.01 6.94
N GLY A 265 0.57 -23.47 8.12
CA GLY A 265 -0.29 -24.12 9.09
C GLY A 265 -1.06 -25.29 8.50
N THR A 266 -2.38 -25.23 8.53
CA THR A 266 -3.28 -26.27 7.97
C THR A 266 -3.61 -26.06 6.49
N GLY A 267 -3.07 -25.02 5.85
CA GLY A 267 -3.47 -24.63 4.49
C GLY A 267 -4.83 -23.91 4.43
N GLN A 268 -5.30 -23.40 5.55
CA GLN A 268 -6.56 -22.68 5.69
C GLN A 268 -6.36 -21.36 6.48
N PRO A 269 -7.17 -20.31 6.24
CA PRO A 269 -7.13 -19.10 7.05
C PRO A 269 -7.37 -19.37 8.53
N GLY A 270 -6.43 -18.96 9.37
CA GLY A 270 -6.46 -19.25 10.80
C GLY A 270 -7.25 -18.22 11.63
N PRO A 271 -7.46 -18.54 12.93
CA PRO A 271 -8.31 -17.73 13.81
C PRO A 271 -7.72 -16.37 14.16
N VAL A 272 -6.40 -16.23 14.29
CA VAL A 272 -5.74 -14.95 14.59
C VAL A 272 -5.95 -13.97 13.44
N THR A 273 -5.69 -14.41 12.21
CA THR A 273 -5.92 -13.60 10.99
C THR A 273 -7.36 -13.14 10.86
N LYS A 274 -8.32 -14.06 11.10
CA LYS A 274 -9.76 -13.73 11.05
C LYS A 274 -10.16 -12.73 12.13
N SER A 275 -9.66 -12.89 13.35
CA SER A 275 -9.95 -11.98 14.46
C SER A 275 -9.37 -10.60 14.22
N LEU A 276 -8.15 -10.50 13.70
CA LEU A 276 -7.53 -9.22 13.32
C LEU A 276 -8.31 -8.52 12.20
N LEU A 277 -8.77 -9.26 11.17
CA LEU A 277 -9.59 -8.70 10.10
C LEU A 277 -10.92 -8.15 10.62
N LEU A 278 -11.61 -8.92 11.47
CA LEU A 278 -12.86 -8.50 12.07
C LEU A 278 -12.67 -7.27 12.97
N GLY A 279 -11.64 -7.27 13.80
CA GLY A 279 -11.27 -6.14 14.66
C GLY A 279 -10.93 -4.89 13.86
N LEU A 280 -10.17 -5.05 12.77
CA LEU A 280 -9.84 -3.95 11.86
C LEU A 280 -11.11 -3.31 11.29
N ARG A 281 -12.04 -4.11 10.77
CA ARG A 281 -13.30 -3.60 10.19
C ARG A 281 -14.16 -2.89 11.22
N LYS A 282 -14.33 -3.49 12.39
CA LYS A 282 -15.09 -2.88 13.50
C LYS A 282 -14.49 -1.53 13.93
N LYS A 283 -13.17 -1.46 14.10
CA LYS A 283 -12.48 -0.22 14.46
C LYS A 283 -12.56 0.82 13.34
N ALA A 284 -12.44 0.40 12.09
CA ALA A 284 -12.58 1.30 10.93
C ALA A 284 -13.97 1.90 10.84
N GLU A 285 -15.04 1.13 11.06
CA GLU A 285 -16.41 1.62 11.12
C GLU A 285 -16.59 2.67 12.22
N VAL A 286 -16.06 2.42 13.42
CA VAL A 286 -16.15 3.38 14.54
C VAL A 286 -15.42 4.69 14.23
N LEU A 287 -14.20 4.62 13.68
CA LEU A 287 -13.39 5.79 13.35
C LEU A 287 -13.90 6.60 12.15
N SER A 288 -14.78 6.01 11.35
CA SER A 288 -15.35 6.64 10.15
C SER A 288 -16.82 7.04 10.33
N GLN A 289 -17.31 7.10 11.57
CA GLN A 289 -18.62 7.69 11.86
C GLN A 289 -18.55 9.22 11.59
N PRO A 290 -19.61 9.80 11.02
CA PRO A 290 -19.67 11.22 10.70
C PRO A 290 -19.67 12.12 11.93
#